data_80d4e92cf8accb37330018b6f0a1b307
#
_entry.id   80d4e92cf8accb37330018b6f0a1b307
#
_cell.length_a   1.000
_cell.length_b   1.000
_cell.length_c   1.000
_cell.angle_alpha   90.00
_cell.angle_beta   90.00
_cell.angle_gamma   90.00
#
_symmetry.space_group_name_H-M   'P 1'
#
loop_
_entity.id
_entity.type
_entity.pdbx_description
1 polymer ?
#
loop_
_entity_poly.entity_id
_entity_poly.type
_entity_poly.pdbx_seq_one_letter_code
_entity_poly.pdbx_strand_id
1 'polypeptide(L)'
;MPTFSPEIIAAVLHHMNDDHNDDSLLIARAFGAPGATAATMTSLDESGGTWSVTEGDAQRHLTVPWSTTISERAEIRREVVVLYDAACERLGLTPRPH
;
A
#
# COMPACT_ATOMS: atom_id res chain seq x y z
N MET A 1 10.93 -17.13 9.13
CA MET A 1 11.13 -17.11 7.66
C MET A 1 10.14 -16.16 7.04
N PRO A 2 10.54 -15.32 6.10
CA PRO A 2 9.57 -14.47 5.40
C PRO A 2 8.63 -15.32 4.54
N THR A 3 7.37 -14.97 4.53
CA THR A 3 6.34 -15.65 3.73
C THR A 3 6.58 -15.48 2.23
N PHE A 4 7.06 -14.29 1.85
CA PHE A 4 7.33 -13.98 0.45
C PHE A 4 8.84 -13.88 0.20
N SER A 5 9.29 -14.41 -0.94
CA SER A 5 10.69 -14.30 -1.32
C SER A 5 11.07 -12.85 -1.64
N PRO A 6 12.36 -12.50 -1.53
CA PRO A 6 12.81 -11.15 -1.92
C PRO A 6 12.46 -10.79 -3.37
N GLU A 7 12.45 -11.77 -4.27
CA GLU A 7 12.11 -11.55 -5.69
C GLU A 7 10.64 -11.19 -5.87
N ILE A 8 9.74 -11.83 -5.12
CA ILE A 8 8.30 -11.51 -5.14
C ILE A 8 8.10 -10.11 -4.60
N ILE A 9 8.71 -9.80 -3.46
CA ILE A 9 8.59 -8.48 -2.84
C ILE A 9 9.09 -7.41 -3.81
N ALA A 10 10.26 -7.60 -4.41
CA ALA A 10 10.84 -6.64 -5.36
C ALA A 10 9.92 -6.41 -6.57
N ALA A 11 9.34 -7.48 -7.12
CA ALA A 11 8.44 -7.38 -8.27
C ALA A 11 7.16 -6.60 -7.91
N VAL A 12 6.59 -6.86 -6.73
CA VAL A 12 5.39 -6.15 -6.27
C VAL A 12 5.69 -4.67 -6.03
N LEU A 13 6.81 -4.37 -5.37
CA LEU A 13 7.22 -2.98 -5.10
C LEU A 13 7.42 -2.21 -6.39
N HIS A 14 8.08 -2.82 -7.37
CA HIS A 14 8.31 -2.19 -8.67
C HIS A 14 6.98 -1.85 -9.35
N HIS A 15 6.06 -2.81 -9.40
CA HIS A 15 4.74 -2.61 -10.00
C HIS A 15 3.93 -1.53 -9.26
N MET A 16 3.90 -1.57 -7.93
CA MET A 16 3.16 -0.60 -7.14
C MET A 16 3.72 0.81 -7.30
N ASN A 17 5.03 0.95 -7.33
CA ASN A 17 5.65 2.28 -7.39
C ASN A 17 5.63 2.87 -8.80
N ASP A 18 5.64 2.04 -9.84
CA ASP A 18 5.58 2.51 -11.23
C ASP A 18 4.14 2.76 -11.70
N ASP A 19 3.23 1.83 -11.45
CA ASP A 19 1.90 1.84 -12.04
C ASP A 19 0.80 2.30 -11.08
N HIS A 20 1.03 2.21 -9.77
CA HIS A 20 0.02 2.47 -8.73
C HIS A 20 0.50 3.45 -7.66
N ASN A 21 1.40 4.35 -8.01
CA ASN A 21 1.91 5.34 -7.06
C ASN A 21 0.80 6.23 -6.50
N ASP A 22 -0.16 6.61 -7.34
CA ASP A 22 -1.32 7.41 -6.91
C ASP A 22 -2.18 6.63 -5.91
N ASP A 23 -2.32 5.33 -6.09
CA ASP A 23 -3.07 4.47 -5.18
C ASP A 23 -2.38 4.39 -3.82
N SER A 24 -1.06 4.31 -3.82
CA SER A 24 -0.26 4.33 -2.60
C SER A 24 -0.47 5.62 -1.81
N LEU A 25 -0.54 6.75 -2.50
CA LEU A 25 -0.78 8.04 -1.87
C LEU A 25 -2.17 8.09 -1.22
N LEU A 26 -3.20 7.61 -1.89
CA LEU A 26 -4.55 7.55 -1.32
C LEU A 26 -4.61 6.65 -0.10
N ILE A 27 -3.97 5.49 -0.17
CA ILE A 27 -3.89 4.55 0.96
C ILE A 27 -3.21 5.23 2.16
N ALA A 28 -2.09 5.91 1.93
CA ALA A 28 -1.38 6.61 3.00
C ALA A 28 -2.25 7.70 3.64
N ARG A 29 -2.94 8.50 2.84
CA ARG A 29 -3.81 9.57 3.35
C ARG A 29 -4.97 9.02 4.16
N ALA A 30 -5.53 7.89 3.76
CA ALA A 30 -6.68 7.29 4.43
C ALA A 30 -6.31 6.57 5.72
N PHE A 31 -5.11 6.00 5.80
CA PHE A 31 -4.73 5.07 6.88
C PHE A 31 -3.71 5.63 7.88
N GLY A 32 -3.37 6.90 7.82
CA GLY A 32 -2.52 7.44 8.88
C GLY A 32 -1.78 8.73 8.54
N ALA A 33 -1.83 9.20 7.29
CA ALA A 33 -1.09 10.37 6.85
C ALA A 33 -1.96 11.29 5.99
N PRO A 34 -2.98 11.96 6.57
CA PRO A 34 -3.91 12.78 5.79
C PRO A 34 -3.24 13.93 5.04
N GLY A 35 -2.09 14.39 5.51
CA GLY A 35 -1.32 15.45 4.86
C GLY A 35 -0.26 14.96 3.89
N ALA A 36 -0.24 13.66 3.55
CA ALA A 36 0.79 13.09 2.68
C ALA A 36 0.76 13.73 1.28
N THR A 37 1.95 14.05 0.78
CA THR A 37 2.14 14.56 -0.58
C THR A 37 2.78 13.52 -1.49
N ALA A 38 3.38 12.47 -0.91
CA ALA A 38 3.95 11.35 -1.65
C ALA A 38 3.96 10.11 -0.78
N ALA A 39 3.83 8.95 -1.40
CA ALA A 39 3.94 7.67 -0.72
C ALA A 39 4.55 6.64 -1.67
N THR A 40 5.53 5.90 -1.17
CA THR A 40 6.23 4.85 -1.92
C THR A 40 6.21 3.58 -1.09
N MET A 41 5.76 2.48 -1.68
CA MET A 41 5.77 1.19 -0.98
C MET A 41 7.20 0.69 -0.87
N THR A 42 7.64 0.39 0.34
CA THR A 42 9.04 -0.01 0.62
C THR A 42 9.18 -1.45 1.05
N SER A 43 8.11 -2.07 1.55
CA SER A 43 8.14 -3.47 1.97
C SER A 43 6.73 -4.01 2.11
N LEU A 44 6.63 -5.33 2.26
CA LEU A 44 5.39 -6.01 2.60
C LEU A 44 5.72 -7.37 3.22
N ASP A 45 4.76 -7.91 3.96
CA ASP A 45 4.83 -9.27 4.49
C ASP A 45 3.42 -9.87 4.55
N GLU A 46 3.25 -10.99 5.23
CA GLU A 46 1.94 -11.65 5.36
C GLU A 46 0.92 -10.83 6.16
N SER A 47 1.38 -9.84 6.92
CA SER A 47 0.54 -9.03 7.81
C SER A 47 0.10 -7.70 7.20
N GLY A 48 0.88 -7.12 6.32
CA GLY A 48 0.58 -5.81 5.76
C GLY A 48 1.63 -5.28 4.82
N GLY A 49 1.41 -4.05 4.35
CA GLY A 49 2.38 -3.32 3.54
C GLY A 49 2.95 -2.13 4.29
N THR A 50 4.15 -1.73 3.94
CA THR A 50 4.83 -0.58 4.53
C THR A 50 5.13 0.43 3.43
N TRP A 51 4.84 1.70 3.73
CA TRP A 51 5.08 2.82 2.81
C TRP A 51 5.99 3.85 3.47
N SER A 52 6.88 4.44 2.68
CA SER A 52 7.58 5.67 3.05
C SER A 52 6.68 6.83 2.64
N VAL A 53 6.32 7.68 3.59
CA VAL A 53 5.34 8.73 3.38
C VAL A 53 5.99 10.09 3.63
N THR A 54 5.76 11.03 2.73
CA THR A 54 6.21 12.42 2.88
C THR A 54 5.02 13.30 3.27
N GLU A 55 5.16 14.00 4.42
CA GLU A 55 4.21 14.99 4.87
C GLU A 55 4.97 16.29 5.15
N GLY A 56 4.83 17.30 4.28
CA GLY A 56 5.62 18.53 4.41
C GLY A 56 7.12 18.24 4.32
N ASP A 57 7.87 18.60 5.34
CA ASP A 57 9.32 18.35 5.42
C ASP A 57 9.67 17.03 6.11
N ALA A 58 8.67 16.31 6.59
CA ALA A 58 8.90 15.06 7.33
C ALA A 58 8.70 13.85 6.44
N GLN A 59 9.52 12.83 6.67
CA GLN A 59 9.34 11.51 6.08
C GLN A 59 9.21 10.49 7.21
N ARG A 60 8.28 9.55 7.04
CA ARG A 60 8.08 8.49 8.02
C ARG A 60 7.59 7.23 7.34
N HIS A 61 7.69 6.10 8.05
CA HIS A 61 7.14 4.84 7.57
C HIS A 61 5.74 4.63 8.12
N LEU A 62 4.86 4.14 7.27
CA LEU A 62 3.49 3.81 7.63
C LEU A 62 3.24 2.36 7.27
N THR A 63 2.87 1.54 8.26
CA THR A 63 2.49 0.16 8.03
C THR A 63 0.97 0.04 8.08
N VAL A 64 0.39 -0.52 7.03
CA VAL A 64 -1.06 -0.72 6.92
C VAL A 64 -1.33 -2.22 6.86
N PRO A 65 -2.09 -2.77 7.83
CA PRO A 65 -2.37 -4.20 7.83
C PRO A 65 -3.33 -4.60 6.70
N TRP A 66 -3.13 -5.82 6.19
CA TRP A 66 -4.09 -6.43 5.28
C TRP A 66 -5.39 -6.74 6.03
N SER A 67 -6.47 -6.98 5.29
CA SER A 67 -7.75 -7.38 5.89
C SER A 67 -7.66 -8.75 6.55
N THR A 68 -6.72 -9.57 6.13
CA THR A 68 -6.45 -10.90 6.67
C THR A 68 -4.97 -11.24 6.46
N THR A 69 -4.47 -12.23 7.20
CA THR A 69 -3.11 -12.75 6.97
C THR A 69 -3.09 -13.48 5.63
N ILE A 70 -2.09 -13.21 4.82
CA ILE A 70 -1.95 -13.78 3.48
C ILE A 70 -0.69 -14.63 3.35
N SER A 71 -0.66 -15.53 2.38
CA SER A 71 0.47 -16.43 2.17
C SER A 71 0.86 -16.60 0.71
N GLU A 72 0.06 -16.14 -0.23
CA GLU A 72 0.30 -16.31 -1.67
C GLU A 72 0.38 -14.96 -2.39
N ARG A 73 1.18 -14.93 -3.45
CA ARG A 73 1.39 -13.71 -4.24
C ARG A 73 0.09 -13.12 -4.79
N ALA A 74 -0.82 -13.96 -5.26
CA ALA A 74 -2.11 -13.49 -5.78
C ALA A 74 -2.94 -12.75 -4.72
N GLU A 75 -2.76 -13.11 -3.45
CA GLU A 75 -3.46 -12.45 -2.35
C GLU A 75 -2.93 -11.05 -2.09
N ILE A 76 -1.67 -10.78 -2.41
CA ILE A 76 -1.10 -9.43 -2.28
C ILE A 76 -1.89 -8.46 -3.15
N ARG A 77 -2.12 -8.82 -4.40
CA ARG A 77 -2.88 -7.98 -5.34
C ARG A 77 -4.31 -7.76 -4.84
N ARG A 78 -4.95 -8.81 -4.36
CA ARG A 78 -6.30 -8.72 -3.80
C ARG A 78 -6.35 -7.75 -2.63
N GLU A 79 -5.38 -7.82 -1.71
CA GLU A 79 -5.36 -6.98 -0.53
C GLU A 79 -5.02 -5.53 -0.86
N VAL A 80 -4.18 -5.28 -1.84
CA VAL A 80 -3.92 -3.91 -2.31
C VAL A 80 -5.20 -3.28 -2.86
N VAL A 81 -5.99 -4.03 -3.62
CA VAL A 81 -7.29 -3.56 -4.13
C VAL A 81 -8.24 -3.26 -2.97
N VAL A 82 -8.30 -4.13 -1.96
CA VAL A 82 -9.12 -3.91 -0.76
C VAL A 82 -8.72 -2.62 -0.06
N LEU A 83 -7.42 -2.37 0.11
CA LEU A 83 -6.92 -1.13 0.72
C LEU A 83 -7.27 0.09 -0.13
N TYR A 84 -7.13 -0.01 -1.42
CA TYR A 84 -7.47 1.09 -2.34
C TYR A 84 -8.96 1.44 -2.25
N ASP A 85 -9.84 0.45 -2.30
CA ASP A 85 -11.27 0.67 -2.20
C ASP A 85 -11.65 1.29 -0.85
N ALA A 86 -11.07 0.77 0.24
CA ALA A 86 -11.30 1.31 1.58
C ALA A 86 -10.77 2.76 1.70
N ALA A 87 -9.63 3.05 1.08
CA ALA A 87 -9.06 4.40 1.07
C ALA A 87 -9.98 5.37 0.35
N CYS A 88 -10.50 5.00 -0.81
CA CYS A 88 -11.45 5.82 -1.55
C CYS A 88 -12.71 6.10 -0.72
N GLU A 89 -13.25 5.08 -0.06
CA GLU A 89 -14.42 5.23 0.80
C GLU A 89 -14.16 6.22 1.94
N ARG A 90 -13.03 6.09 2.63
CA ARG A 90 -12.65 6.97 3.73
C ARG A 90 -12.44 8.41 3.29
N LEU A 91 -11.92 8.61 2.07
CA LEU A 91 -11.64 9.93 1.53
C LEU A 91 -12.81 10.54 0.76
N GLY A 92 -13.92 9.81 0.63
CA GLY A 92 -15.10 10.27 -0.10
C GLY A 92 -14.91 10.30 -1.61
N LEU A 93 -14.04 9.44 -2.13
CA LEU A 93 -13.74 9.34 -3.56
C LEU A 93 -14.41 8.12 -4.18
N THR A 94 -14.65 8.18 -5.49
CA THR A 94 -15.17 7.03 -6.25
C THR A 94 -13.98 6.19 -6.72
N PRO A 95 -13.92 4.88 -6.36
CA PRO A 95 -12.81 4.03 -6.81
C PRO A 95 -12.87 3.80 -8.33
N ARG A 96 -11.70 3.65 -8.94
CA ARG A 96 -11.61 3.27 -10.34
C ARG A 96 -12.07 1.83 -10.52
N PRO A 97 -12.62 1.46 -11.70
CA PRO A 97 -12.86 0.04 -12.02
C PRO A 97 -11.53 -0.73 -12.02
N HIS A 98 -11.58 -1.95 -11.57
CA HIS A 98 -10.41 -2.82 -11.47
C HIS A 98 -10.31 -3.77 -12.65
#